data_aa4c355383428517bf76ec72a40c3b16
#
_entry.id   aa4c355383428517bf76ec72a40c3b16
#
_cell.length_a   1.000
_cell.length_b   1.000
_cell.length_c   1.000
_cell.angle_alpha   90.00
_cell.angle_beta   90.00
_cell.angle_gamma   90.00
#
_symmetry.space_group_name_H-M   'P 1'
#
loop_
_entity.id
_entity.type
_entity.pdbx_description
1 polymer ?
#
loop_
_entity_poly.entity_id
_entity_poly.type
_entity_poly.pdbx_seq_one_letter_code
_entity_poly.pdbx_strand_id
1 'polypeptide(L)'
;MKKHIQEAVAYLTDMGFDTPEIGIVLGTGLGKFVDEINKETFASYKQIPNFPTTTVEFHQGKLIYGTLEGKKVVVMQGRFHLYEGYSAYEVTFPIRVMHELGITKLLVSNAAGAINKDYRKGELMLIDDHINLQGGSPLAFKGIEEMGNRFVDLNQPYDVTMNKKIEVIAKRNNITIQKGVYVSVMGPQLETRAEYRYLGIIGADAVGMSTVPEIIVANHLKLPVSAVSVITDECDPDNLQAVNIQEIIEIAGKAEPDMILLFKELIKEL
;
A
#
# COMPACT_ATOMS: atom_id res chain seq x y z
N MET A 1 12.85 -7.01 -18.71
CA MET A 1 12.16 -6.91 -17.42
C MET A 1 12.92 -7.63 -16.30
N LYS A 2 13.11 -8.94 -16.32
CA LYS A 2 13.91 -9.66 -15.30
C LYS A 2 15.28 -9.03 -15.08
N LYS A 3 15.97 -8.63 -16.15
CA LYS A 3 17.27 -7.95 -16.06
C LYS A 3 17.20 -6.67 -15.21
N HIS A 4 16.18 -5.82 -15.38
CA HIS A 4 16.03 -4.60 -14.60
C HIS A 4 15.81 -4.88 -13.11
N ILE A 5 15.02 -5.93 -12.79
CA ILE A 5 14.83 -6.37 -11.40
C ILE A 5 16.16 -6.85 -10.81
N GLN A 6 16.91 -7.67 -11.55
CA GLN A 6 18.21 -8.18 -11.12
C GLN A 6 19.24 -7.05 -10.88
N GLU A 7 19.26 -6.02 -11.74
CA GLU A 7 20.12 -4.85 -11.56
C GLU A 7 19.78 -4.09 -10.27
N ALA A 8 18.49 -3.90 -9.98
CA ALA A 8 18.05 -3.26 -8.74
C ALA A 8 18.37 -4.11 -7.50
N VAL A 9 18.13 -5.42 -7.57
CA VAL A 9 18.44 -6.35 -6.48
C VAL A 9 19.93 -6.39 -6.20
N ALA A 10 20.77 -6.50 -7.23
CA ALA A 10 22.25 -6.51 -7.06
C ALA A 10 22.72 -5.23 -6.36
N TYR A 11 22.26 -4.06 -6.83
CA TYR A 11 22.58 -2.77 -6.20
C TYR A 11 22.17 -2.74 -4.72
N LEU A 12 20.95 -3.19 -4.38
CA LEU A 12 20.45 -3.18 -3.01
C LEU A 12 21.21 -4.18 -2.13
N THR A 13 21.56 -5.35 -2.65
CA THR A 13 22.39 -6.35 -1.95
C THR A 13 23.76 -5.77 -1.63
N ASP A 14 24.40 -5.08 -2.58
CA ASP A 14 25.68 -4.40 -2.36
C ASP A 14 25.58 -3.28 -1.32
N MET A 15 24.39 -2.66 -1.17
CA MET A 15 24.08 -1.67 -0.14
C MET A 15 23.76 -2.31 1.23
N GLY A 16 23.78 -3.63 1.35
CA GLY A 16 23.55 -4.35 2.60
C GLY A 16 22.09 -4.74 2.86
N PHE A 17 21.23 -4.74 1.85
CA PHE A 17 19.88 -5.31 1.99
C PHE A 17 19.98 -6.84 1.94
N ASP A 18 19.95 -7.46 3.10
CA ASP A 18 20.15 -8.91 3.25
C ASP A 18 18.87 -9.66 3.61
N THR A 19 18.28 -10.33 2.61
CA THR A 19 17.14 -11.25 2.75
C THR A 19 16.04 -10.77 3.72
N PRO A 20 15.34 -9.65 3.40
CA PRO A 20 14.20 -9.21 4.21
C PRO A 20 13.09 -10.25 4.20
N GLU A 21 12.38 -10.39 5.31
CA GLU A 21 11.25 -11.31 5.46
C GLU A 21 9.92 -10.64 5.09
N ILE A 22 9.79 -9.35 5.41
CA ILE A 22 8.53 -8.60 5.28
C ILE A 22 8.77 -7.32 4.50
N GLY A 23 7.96 -7.13 3.46
CA GLY A 23 7.85 -5.87 2.73
C GLY A 23 6.76 -4.99 3.30
N ILE A 24 6.99 -3.68 3.37
CA ILE A 24 6.01 -2.71 3.85
C ILE A 24 5.95 -1.54 2.89
N VAL A 25 4.73 -1.16 2.48
CA VAL A 25 4.49 0.03 1.65
C VAL A 25 3.73 1.07 2.46
N LEU A 26 4.34 2.22 2.69
CA LEU A 26 3.75 3.31 3.45
C LEU A 26 3.03 4.32 2.55
N GLY A 27 1.80 4.66 2.94
CA GLY A 27 0.96 5.67 2.28
C GLY A 27 1.27 7.09 2.73
N THR A 28 0.52 8.04 2.17
CA THR A 28 0.59 9.47 2.49
C THR A 28 0.30 9.72 3.98
N GLY A 29 1.15 10.52 4.64
CA GLY A 29 0.99 10.87 6.05
C GLY A 29 1.41 9.79 7.04
N LEU A 30 1.93 8.65 6.59
CA LEU A 30 2.27 7.48 7.40
C LEU A 30 3.78 7.21 7.45
N GLY A 31 4.57 8.28 7.39
CA GLY A 31 6.02 8.20 7.26
C GLY A 31 6.78 7.97 8.56
N LYS A 32 6.18 8.18 9.73
CA LYS A 32 6.82 8.00 11.05
C LYS A 32 6.99 6.52 11.43
N PHE A 33 6.25 5.61 10.77
CA PHE A 33 6.46 4.17 10.94
C PHE A 33 7.93 3.78 10.87
N VAL A 34 8.71 4.44 10.02
CA VAL A 34 10.15 4.13 9.87
C VAL A 34 11.00 4.46 11.11
N ASP A 35 10.47 5.23 12.06
CA ASP A 35 11.18 5.56 13.32
C ASP A 35 11.14 4.39 14.32
N GLU A 36 10.24 3.43 14.10
CA GLU A 36 10.13 2.20 14.87
C GLU A 36 11.14 1.11 14.42
N ILE A 37 11.77 1.30 13.25
CA ILE A 37 12.69 0.33 12.67
C ILE A 37 14.08 0.57 13.23
N ASN A 38 14.74 -0.50 13.69
CA ASN A 38 16.17 -0.48 13.89
C ASN A 38 16.87 -0.50 12.51
N LYS A 39 17.08 0.71 11.95
CA LYS A 39 17.56 0.91 10.59
C LYS A 39 19.00 0.46 10.45
N GLU A 40 19.29 -0.38 9.48
CA GLU A 40 20.64 -0.83 9.13
C GLU A 40 21.18 -0.07 7.92
N THR A 41 20.37 0.08 6.87
CA THR A 41 20.72 0.84 5.68
C THR A 41 19.49 1.41 4.97
N PHE A 42 19.71 2.30 4.02
CA PHE A 42 18.66 2.81 3.13
C PHE A 42 19.24 3.18 1.76
N ALA A 43 18.37 3.19 0.75
CA ALA A 43 18.67 3.66 -0.61
C ALA A 43 17.61 4.67 -1.06
N SER A 44 18.03 5.79 -1.65
CA SER A 44 17.11 6.69 -2.34
C SER A 44 16.62 6.03 -3.62
N TYR A 45 15.33 6.16 -3.95
CA TYR A 45 14.78 5.60 -5.19
C TYR A 45 15.55 6.06 -6.44
N LYS A 46 16.04 7.32 -6.44
CA LYS A 46 16.85 7.87 -7.54
C LYS A 46 18.18 7.13 -7.78
N GLN A 47 18.68 6.43 -6.76
CA GLN A 47 19.95 5.69 -6.83
C GLN A 47 19.75 4.24 -7.23
N ILE A 48 18.54 3.68 -7.02
CA ILE A 48 18.25 2.29 -7.33
C ILE A 48 18.01 2.16 -8.84
N PRO A 49 18.76 1.29 -9.54
CA PRO A 49 18.57 1.11 -10.97
C PRO A 49 17.11 0.77 -11.32
N ASN A 50 16.59 1.42 -12.35
CA ASN A 50 15.25 1.21 -12.92
C ASN A 50 14.07 1.53 -11.99
N PHE A 51 14.30 2.07 -10.79
CA PHE A 51 13.21 2.57 -9.95
C PHE A 51 12.64 3.86 -10.52
N PRO A 52 11.31 4.06 -10.45
CA PRO A 52 10.73 5.36 -10.67
C PRO A 52 11.16 6.34 -9.57
N THR A 53 10.93 7.62 -9.77
CA THR A 53 11.19 8.66 -8.77
C THR A 53 9.88 9.27 -8.30
N THR A 54 9.71 9.43 -6.98
CA THR A 54 8.51 10.09 -6.45
C THR A 54 8.47 11.56 -6.89
N THR A 55 7.32 12.00 -7.35
CA THR A 55 7.04 13.40 -7.69
C THR A 55 6.15 14.07 -6.64
N VAL A 56 5.57 13.28 -5.75
CA VAL A 56 4.68 13.73 -4.68
C VAL A 56 5.52 14.24 -3.50
N GLU A 57 5.28 15.49 -3.11
CA GLU A 57 6.08 16.20 -2.09
C GLU A 57 6.12 15.50 -0.72
N PHE A 58 5.09 14.72 -0.38
CA PHE A 58 4.97 14.02 0.92
C PHE A 58 5.68 12.65 0.95
N HIS A 59 6.25 12.20 -0.15
CA HIS A 59 6.97 10.95 -0.24
C HIS A 59 8.48 11.16 -0.19
N GLN A 60 9.13 10.58 0.82
CA GLN A 60 10.57 10.71 1.01
C GLN A 60 11.41 10.02 -0.07
N GLY A 61 10.81 9.07 -0.81
CA GLY A 61 11.45 8.38 -1.92
C GLY A 61 12.64 7.53 -1.50
N LYS A 62 12.49 6.76 -0.42
CA LYS A 62 13.54 5.90 0.14
C LYS A 62 13.04 4.47 0.33
N LEU A 63 13.90 3.53 0.06
CA LEU A 63 13.78 2.15 0.49
C LEU A 63 14.65 1.97 1.74
N ILE A 64 14.08 1.51 2.83
CA ILE A 64 14.74 1.37 4.13
C ILE A 64 14.80 -0.10 4.47
N TYR A 65 15.96 -0.57 4.95
CA TYR A 65 16.15 -1.92 5.43
C TYR A 65 16.59 -1.89 6.90
N GLY A 66 16.11 -2.85 7.66
CA GLY A 66 16.46 -3.00 9.07
C GLY A 66 15.63 -4.08 9.75
N THR A 67 15.59 -4.02 11.07
CA THR A 67 14.83 -4.97 11.88
C THR A 67 13.67 -4.29 12.63
N LEU A 68 12.54 -4.96 12.69
CA LEU A 68 11.36 -4.55 13.45
C LEU A 68 10.77 -5.79 14.14
N GLU A 69 10.61 -5.73 15.47
CA GLU A 69 10.09 -6.84 16.28
C GLU A 69 10.83 -8.19 16.02
N GLY A 70 12.16 -8.10 15.79
CA GLY A 70 13.01 -9.26 15.52
C GLY A 70 12.97 -9.80 14.10
N LYS A 71 12.20 -9.20 13.19
CA LYS A 71 12.10 -9.58 11.78
C LYS A 71 12.86 -8.61 10.90
N LYS A 72 13.51 -9.12 9.85
CA LYS A 72 14.12 -8.29 8.80
C LYS A 72 13.03 -7.69 7.91
N VAL A 73 12.99 -6.37 7.80
CA VAL A 73 11.97 -5.65 7.03
C VAL A 73 12.61 -4.80 5.94
N VAL A 74 11.90 -4.66 4.82
CA VAL A 74 12.19 -3.67 3.80
C VAL A 74 10.98 -2.77 3.61
N VAL A 75 11.17 -1.46 3.72
CA VAL A 75 10.07 -0.49 3.81
C VAL A 75 10.21 0.58 2.74
N MET A 76 9.16 0.73 1.94
CA MET A 76 8.98 1.84 1.03
C MET A 76 8.47 3.06 1.80
N GLN A 77 9.34 4.05 2.06
CA GLN A 77 8.94 5.34 2.63
C GLN A 77 8.45 6.27 1.49
N GLY A 78 7.21 6.06 1.11
CA GLY A 78 6.56 6.63 -0.05
C GLY A 78 6.36 5.60 -1.16
N ARG A 79 5.37 5.86 -2.02
CA ARG A 79 4.97 5.00 -3.13
C ARG A 79 4.86 5.77 -4.44
N PHE A 80 4.56 5.06 -5.51
CA PHE A 80 4.32 5.63 -6.84
C PHE A 80 2.85 5.50 -7.22
N HIS A 81 2.36 6.42 -8.04
CA HIS A 81 0.96 6.43 -8.47
C HIS A 81 0.87 6.57 -9.99
N LEU A 82 -0.22 6.06 -10.56
CA LEU A 82 -0.48 6.19 -12.00
C LEU A 82 -0.67 7.64 -12.42
N TYR A 83 -1.25 8.48 -11.55
CA TYR A 83 -1.43 9.91 -11.82
C TYR A 83 -0.12 10.72 -11.91
N GLU A 84 1.00 10.14 -11.47
CA GLU A 84 2.34 10.73 -11.66
C GLU A 84 2.86 10.52 -13.10
N GLY A 85 2.09 9.83 -13.95
CA GLY A 85 2.44 9.51 -15.33
C GLY A 85 3.16 8.19 -15.53
N TYR A 86 3.29 7.40 -14.46
CA TYR A 86 3.89 6.06 -14.52
C TYR A 86 2.88 5.01 -15.00
N SER A 87 3.39 4.01 -15.72
CA SER A 87 2.63 2.81 -16.05
C SER A 87 2.38 1.95 -14.81
N ALA A 88 1.36 1.09 -14.86
CA ALA A 88 1.09 0.14 -13.78
C ALA A 88 2.27 -0.81 -13.50
N TYR A 89 3.11 -1.09 -14.52
CA TYR A 89 4.34 -1.86 -14.35
C TYR A 89 5.37 -1.09 -13.49
N GLU A 90 5.61 0.19 -13.79
CA GLU A 90 6.57 1.03 -13.07
C GLU A 90 6.13 1.24 -11.61
N VAL A 91 4.84 1.53 -11.39
CA VAL A 91 4.27 1.67 -10.03
C VAL A 91 4.52 0.43 -9.18
N THR A 92 4.45 -0.76 -9.79
CA THR A 92 4.59 -2.04 -9.08
C THR A 92 5.99 -2.66 -9.17
N PHE A 93 6.91 -2.03 -9.86
CA PHE A 93 8.29 -2.50 -9.98
C PHE A 93 8.96 -2.75 -8.61
N PRO A 94 8.81 -1.87 -7.61
CA PRO A 94 9.38 -2.07 -6.28
C PRO A 94 8.91 -3.35 -5.59
N ILE A 95 7.64 -3.74 -5.75
CA ILE A 95 7.09 -4.97 -5.14
C ILE A 95 7.83 -6.20 -5.69
N ARG A 96 8.11 -6.21 -7.00
CA ARG A 96 8.86 -7.29 -7.64
C ARG A 96 10.32 -7.34 -7.16
N VAL A 97 10.94 -6.17 -6.98
CA VAL A 97 12.31 -6.07 -6.44
C VAL A 97 12.35 -6.56 -4.99
N MET A 98 11.41 -6.13 -4.14
CA MET A 98 11.34 -6.60 -2.75
C MET A 98 11.11 -8.12 -2.66
N HIS A 99 10.30 -8.68 -3.56
CA HIS A 99 10.08 -10.12 -3.64
C HIS A 99 11.39 -10.86 -4.01
N GLU A 100 12.13 -10.39 -4.99
CA GLU A 100 13.41 -11.00 -5.39
C GLU A 100 14.50 -10.81 -4.31
N LEU A 101 14.41 -9.77 -3.44
CA LEU A 101 15.24 -9.63 -2.25
C LEU A 101 14.92 -10.66 -1.17
N GLY A 102 13.72 -11.28 -1.20
CA GLY A 102 13.39 -12.38 -0.30
C GLY A 102 12.16 -12.19 0.59
N ILE A 103 11.39 -11.09 0.44
CA ILE A 103 10.17 -10.96 1.26
C ILE A 103 9.21 -12.11 1.03
N THR A 104 8.59 -12.56 2.10
CA THR A 104 7.59 -13.64 2.10
C THR A 104 6.18 -13.14 2.43
N LYS A 105 6.05 -11.89 2.85
CA LYS A 105 4.78 -11.23 3.19
C LYS A 105 4.86 -9.75 2.84
N LEU A 106 3.70 -9.15 2.56
CA LEU A 106 3.58 -7.73 2.23
C LEU A 106 2.52 -7.07 3.11
N LEU A 107 2.86 -5.92 3.68
CA LEU A 107 1.93 -5.03 4.38
C LEU A 107 1.82 -3.73 3.59
N VAL A 108 0.60 -3.26 3.38
CA VAL A 108 0.35 -2.05 2.61
C VAL A 108 -0.52 -1.11 3.42
N SER A 109 -0.17 0.17 3.46
CA SER A 109 -1.02 1.21 4.03
C SER A 109 -1.32 2.31 3.01
N ASN A 110 -2.45 2.96 3.16
CA ASN A 110 -2.84 4.12 2.36
C ASN A 110 -3.72 5.09 3.13
N ALA A 111 -3.93 6.28 2.59
CA ALA A 111 -5.00 7.20 2.95
C ALA A 111 -6.14 7.00 1.95
N ALA A 112 -7.39 7.07 2.44
CA ALA A 112 -8.59 6.87 1.63
C ALA A 112 -9.76 7.73 2.12
N GLY A 113 -10.64 8.14 1.20
CA GLY A 113 -11.90 8.78 1.51
C GLY A 113 -13.00 7.75 1.80
N ALA A 114 -13.82 7.95 2.81
CA ALA A 114 -14.96 7.09 3.14
C ALA A 114 -16.12 7.31 2.18
N ILE A 115 -16.54 6.26 1.50
CA ILE A 115 -17.80 6.18 0.75
C ILE A 115 -18.92 5.70 1.69
N ASN A 116 -18.59 4.76 2.57
CA ASN A 116 -19.49 4.25 3.58
C ASN A 116 -19.76 5.32 4.64
N LYS A 117 -21.03 5.69 4.82
CA LYS A 117 -21.47 6.77 5.71
C LYS A 117 -21.28 6.46 7.22
N ASP A 118 -21.01 5.19 7.55
CA ASP A 118 -20.76 4.78 8.93
C ASP A 118 -19.30 4.96 9.35
N TYR A 119 -18.38 5.19 8.41
CA TYR A 119 -16.96 5.40 8.69
C TYR A 119 -16.68 6.88 9.04
N ARG A 120 -15.69 7.09 9.89
CA ARG A 120 -15.32 8.43 10.38
C ARG A 120 -13.86 8.75 10.10
N LYS A 121 -13.56 10.03 9.91
CA LYS A 121 -12.19 10.54 9.81
C LYS A 121 -11.33 10.06 10.98
N GLY A 122 -10.15 9.54 10.68
CA GLY A 122 -9.20 9.02 11.66
C GLY A 122 -9.39 7.54 11.99
N GLU A 123 -10.47 6.89 11.54
CA GLU A 123 -10.63 5.44 11.69
C GLU A 123 -9.73 4.68 10.73
N LEU A 124 -9.42 3.43 11.09
CA LEU A 124 -8.74 2.49 10.22
C LEU A 124 -9.74 1.58 9.52
N MET A 125 -9.47 1.22 8.27
CA MET A 125 -10.22 0.23 7.53
C MET A 125 -9.28 -0.88 7.06
N LEU A 126 -9.51 -2.10 7.51
CA LEU A 126 -8.90 -3.31 6.96
C LEU A 126 -9.53 -3.59 5.60
N ILE A 127 -8.71 -3.66 4.57
CA ILE A 127 -9.19 -3.94 3.22
C ILE A 127 -9.42 -5.45 3.10
N ASP A 128 -10.66 -5.83 2.79
CA ASP A 128 -11.08 -7.22 2.61
C ASP A 128 -11.18 -7.61 1.13
N ASP A 129 -11.55 -6.65 0.29
CA ASP A 129 -11.63 -6.79 -1.15
C ASP A 129 -11.42 -5.44 -1.85
N HIS A 130 -11.31 -5.44 -3.19
CA HIS A 130 -11.13 -4.19 -3.92
C HIS A 130 -11.83 -4.16 -5.27
N ILE A 131 -12.08 -2.94 -5.76
CA ILE A 131 -12.57 -2.66 -7.11
C ILE A 131 -11.47 -1.86 -7.85
N ASN A 132 -11.06 -2.33 -9.01
CA ASN A 132 -10.06 -1.64 -9.84
C ASN A 132 -10.73 -0.79 -10.93
N LEU A 133 -10.73 0.53 -10.75
CA LEU A 133 -11.18 1.50 -11.75
C LEU A 133 -10.02 2.35 -12.32
N GLN A 134 -8.78 1.93 -12.16
CA GLN A 134 -7.60 2.65 -12.67
C GLN A 134 -7.36 2.44 -14.19
N GLY A 135 -8.21 1.69 -14.87
CA GLY A 135 -8.16 1.56 -16.33
C GLY A 135 -7.06 0.63 -16.88
N GLY A 136 -6.38 -0.15 -16.03
CA GLY A 136 -5.31 -1.04 -16.47
C GLY A 136 -4.97 -2.13 -15.47
N SER A 137 -4.03 -2.99 -15.86
CA SER A 137 -3.49 -4.04 -15.00
C SER A 137 -1.97 -4.05 -15.07
N PRO A 138 -1.28 -4.21 -13.94
CA PRO A 138 0.18 -4.35 -13.91
C PRO A 138 0.68 -5.68 -14.52
N LEU A 139 -0.24 -6.54 -14.95
CA LEU A 139 0.06 -7.80 -15.66
C LEU A 139 -0.21 -7.71 -17.17
N ALA A 140 -0.79 -6.60 -17.67
CA ALA A 140 -1.17 -6.42 -19.06
C ALA A 140 0.00 -5.93 -19.93
N PHE A 141 1.05 -6.72 -20.05
CA PHE A 141 2.19 -6.43 -20.92
C PHE A 141 2.75 -7.70 -21.61
N LYS A 142 3.49 -7.51 -22.70
CA LYS A 142 4.13 -8.61 -23.43
C LYS A 142 5.26 -9.21 -22.62
N GLY A 143 5.31 -10.54 -22.50
CA GLY A 143 6.35 -11.26 -21.77
C GLY A 143 6.06 -11.45 -20.28
N ILE A 144 4.83 -11.20 -19.82
CA ILE A 144 4.45 -11.47 -18.42
C ILE A 144 4.65 -12.95 -18.06
N GLU A 145 4.50 -13.86 -19.03
CA GLU A 145 4.69 -15.31 -18.87
C GLU A 145 6.09 -15.70 -18.39
N GLU A 146 7.08 -14.85 -18.68
CA GLU A 146 8.45 -15.05 -18.18
C GLU A 146 8.57 -14.79 -16.67
N MET A 147 7.59 -14.11 -16.09
CA MET A 147 7.57 -13.70 -14.69
C MET A 147 6.58 -14.50 -13.85
N GLY A 148 5.74 -15.33 -14.46
CA GLY A 148 4.72 -16.13 -13.78
C GLY A 148 3.48 -16.37 -14.65
N ASN A 149 2.41 -16.81 -14.04
CA ASN A 149 1.15 -17.06 -14.73
C ASN A 149 0.51 -15.75 -15.20
N ARG A 150 0.09 -15.68 -16.45
CA ARG A 150 -0.62 -14.51 -17.00
C ARG A 150 -1.95 -14.27 -16.29
N PHE A 151 -2.69 -15.34 -15.99
CA PHE A 151 -3.98 -15.29 -15.34
C PHE A 151 -3.82 -15.65 -13.86
N VAL A 152 -4.17 -14.71 -13.00
CA VAL A 152 -4.06 -14.82 -11.54
C VAL A 152 -5.46 -14.84 -10.96
N ASP A 153 -5.71 -15.78 -10.08
CA ASP A 153 -6.95 -15.82 -9.30
C ASP A 153 -6.90 -14.74 -8.21
N LEU A 154 -7.89 -13.87 -8.21
CA LEU A 154 -8.09 -12.81 -7.22
C LEU A 154 -9.40 -13.03 -6.44
N ASN A 155 -9.90 -14.27 -6.34
CA ASN A 155 -11.07 -14.59 -5.52
C ASN A 155 -10.85 -14.23 -4.03
N GLN A 156 -9.59 -14.23 -3.59
CA GLN A 156 -9.20 -13.87 -2.24
C GLN A 156 -7.88 -13.08 -2.26
N PRO A 157 -7.92 -11.77 -2.65
CA PRO A 157 -6.71 -11.02 -2.93
C PRO A 157 -5.92 -10.61 -1.67
N TYR A 158 -6.55 -10.66 -0.50
CA TYR A 158 -5.95 -10.35 0.80
C TYR A 158 -5.87 -11.60 1.66
N ASP A 159 -4.78 -11.77 2.41
CA ASP A 159 -4.56 -12.95 3.24
C ASP A 159 -5.49 -12.98 4.45
N VAL A 160 -6.37 -13.97 4.48
CA VAL A 160 -7.39 -14.13 5.52
C VAL A 160 -6.79 -14.34 6.91
N THR A 161 -5.65 -15.02 6.98
CA THR A 161 -5.00 -15.30 8.26
C THR A 161 -4.40 -14.03 8.84
N MET A 162 -3.71 -13.24 8.01
CA MET A 162 -3.16 -11.94 8.42
C MET A 162 -4.29 -10.96 8.79
N ASN A 163 -5.35 -10.90 7.98
CA ASN A 163 -6.51 -10.03 8.24
C ASN A 163 -7.19 -10.40 9.57
N LYS A 164 -7.41 -11.69 9.87
CA LYS A 164 -7.94 -12.13 11.16
C LYS A 164 -7.04 -11.76 12.34
N LYS A 165 -5.72 -11.86 12.17
CA LYS A 165 -4.77 -11.41 13.21
C LYS A 165 -4.90 -9.92 13.45
N ILE A 166 -4.99 -9.09 12.40
CA ILE A 166 -5.19 -7.63 12.52
C ILE A 166 -6.47 -7.33 13.30
N GLU A 167 -7.60 -8.00 13.00
CA GLU A 167 -8.86 -7.82 13.72
C GLU A 167 -8.72 -8.17 15.22
N VAL A 168 -8.03 -9.26 15.54
CA VAL A 168 -7.76 -9.67 16.94
C VAL A 168 -6.85 -8.66 17.66
N ILE A 169 -5.79 -8.20 16.98
CA ILE A 169 -4.86 -7.21 17.52
C ILE A 169 -5.58 -5.88 17.77
N ALA A 170 -6.40 -5.41 16.83
CA ALA A 170 -7.20 -4.20 16.97
C ALA A 170 -8.11 -4.28 18.20
N LYS A 171 -8.86 -5.39 18.34
CA LYS A 171 -9.73 -5.62 19.49
C LYS A 171 -8.96 -5.64 20.83
N ARG A 172 -7.81 -6.31 20.86
CA ARG A 172 -6.96 -6.41 22.06
C ARG A 172 -6.43 -5.07 22.53
N ASN A 173 -6.20 -4.16 21.59
CA ASN A 173 -5.63 -2.83 21.85
C ASN A 173 -6.68 -1.71 21.87
N ASN A 174 -7.99 -2.04 21.81
CA ASN A 174 -9.09 -1.09 21.75
C ASN A 174 -9.00 -0.11 20.55
N ILE A 175 -8.45 -0.57 19.43
CA ILE A 175 -8.38 0.18 18.18
C ILE A 175 -9.67 -0.08 17.40
N THR A 176 -10.36 1.00 17.04
CA THR A 176 -11.51 0.91 16.13
C THR A 176 -11.01 0.64 14.72
N ILE A 177 -11.40 -0.49 14.15
CA ILE A 177 -11.07 -0.85 12.77
C ILE A 177 -12.34 -1.28 12.04
N GLN A 178 -12.59 -0.65 10.92
CA GLN A 178 -13.63 -1.03 9.97
C GLN A 178 -13.10 -2.15 9.06
N LYS A 179 -13.98 -2.80 8.30
CA LYS A 179 -13.62 -3.78 7.29
C LYS A 179 -14.45 -3.53 6.04
N GLY A 180 -13.83 -3.41 4.88
CA GLY A 180 -14.57 -3.02 3.70
C GLY A 180 -13.85 -3.19 2.37
N VAL A 181 -14.53 -2.76 1.32
CA VAL A 181 -14.10 -2.80 -0.07
C VAL A 181 -13.44 -1.47 -0.44
N TYR A 182 -12.19 -1.53 -0.88
CA TYR A 182 -11.45 -0.37 -1.36
C TYR A 182 -11.59 -0.24 -2.87
N VAL A 183 -12.04 0.91 -3.38
CA VAL A 183 -12.01 1.20 -4.82
C VAL A 183 -10.80 2.06 -5.16
N SER A 184 -10.07 1.66 -6.20
CA SER A 184 -8.95 2.44 -6.70
C SER A 184 -9.32 3.13 -8.00
N VAL A 185 -9.16 4.45 -8.03
CA VAL A 185 -9.41 5.32 -9.21
C VAL A 185 -8.09 5.94 -9.69
N MET A 186 -8.09 6.51 -10.90
CA MET A 186 -6.89 7.06 -11.49
C MET A 186 -6.38 8.31 -10.75
N GLY A 187 -7.25 9.28 -10.45
CA GLY A 187 -6.83 10.61 -10.04
C GLY A 187 -6.12 11.39 -11.17
N PRO A 188 -5.40 12.51 -10.88
CA PRO A 188 -5.20 13.13 -9.56
C PRO A 188 -6.38 13.97 -9.06
N GLN A 189 -7.40 14.26 -9.94
CA GLN A 189 -8.61 14.95 -9.51
C GLN A 189 -9.39 14.08 -8.53
N LEU A 190 -10.00 14.73 -7.54
CA LEU A 190 -10.95 14.10 -6.65
C LEU A 190 -12.30 13.91 -7.35
N GLU A 191 -13.09 13.02 -6.81
CA GLU A 191 -14.33 12.57 -7.41
C GLU A 191 -15.43 13.63 -7.29
N THR A 192 -16.25 13.71 -8.32
CA THR A 192 -17.49 14.48 -8.31
C THR A 192 -18.55 13.82 -7.40
N ARG A 193 -19.60 14.59 -7.04
CA ARG A 193 -20.75 14.04 -6.31
C ARG A 193 -21.40 12.85 -6.98
N ALA A 194 -21.42 12.85 -8.32
CA ALA A 194 -22.01 11.75 -9.11
C ALA A 194 -21.11 10.51 -9.06
N GLU A 195 -19.80 10.68 -9.11
CA GLU A 195 -18.83 9.59 -8.97
C GLU A 195 -18.88 8.98 -7.57
N TYR A 196 -18.96 9.75 -6.50
CA TYR A 196 -19.13 9.20 -5.15
C TYR A 196 -20.41 8.36 -5.01
N ARG A 197 -21.54 8.82 -5.59
CA ARG A 197 -22.77 8.01 -5.63
C ARG A 197 -22.56 6.71 -6.41
N TYR A 198 -21.91 6.80 -7.56
CA TYR A 198 -21.61 5.63 -8.39
C TYR A 198 -20.72 4.63 -7.63
N LEU A 199 -19.68 5.08 -6.97
CA LEU A 199 -18.77 4.24 -6.18
C LEU A 199 -19.53 3.52 -5.04
N GLY A 200 -20.42 4.22 -4.35
CA GLY A 200 -21.28 3.59 -3.34
C GLY A 200 -22.25 2.55 -3.92
N ILE A 201 -22.85 2.82 -5.09
CA ILE A 201 -23.78 1.87 -5.76
C ILE A 201 -23.06 0.58 -6.14
N ILE A 202 -21.81 0.64 -6.60
CA ILE A 202 -21.03 -0.56 -6.97
C ILE A 202 -20.43 -1.31 -5.77
N GLY A 203 -20.66 -0.82 -4.54
CA GLY A 203 -20.30 -1.52 -3.30
C GLY A 203 -18.95 -1.14 -2.71
N ALA A 204 -18.41 0.04 -3.04
CA ALA A 204 -17.20 0.54 -2.41
C ALA A 204 -17.49 1.14 -1.03
N ASP A 205 -16.62 0.87 -0.05
CA ASP A 205 -16.63 1.46 1.28
C ASP A 205 -15.63 2.63 1.40
N ALA A 206 -14.52 2.56 0.69
CA ALA A 206 -13.54 3.64 0.65
C ALA A 206 -12.92 3.78 -0.74
N VAL A 207 -12.45 4.99 -1.07
CA VAL A 207 -11.83 5.31 -2.36
C VAL A 207 -10.43 5.88 -2.17
N GLY A 208 -9.53 5.53 -3.08
CA GLY A 208 -8.20 6.12 -3.18
C GLY A 208 -7.58 5.90 -4.55
N MET A 209 -6.30 6.24 -4.71
CA MET A 209 -5.62 6.29 -6.00
C MET A 209 -4.39 5.36 -6.07
N SER A 210 -4.34 4.33 -5.21
CA SER A 210 -3.14 3.48 -5.04
C SER A 210 -3.52 2.02 -4.77
N THR A 211 -2.58 1.25 -4.21
CA THR A 211 -2.78 -0.05 -3.54
C THR A 211 -3.15 -1.20 -4.48
N VAL A 212 -4.22 -1.10 -5.25
CA VAL A 212 -4.72 -2.21 -6.08
C VAL A 212 -3.67 -2.77 -7.05
N PRO A 213 -2.86 -1.97 -7.75
CA PRO A 213 -1.79 -2.52 -8.58
C PRO A 213 -0.78 -3.34 -7.80
N GLU A 214 -0.40 -2.89 -6.59
CA GLU A 214 0.52 -3.63 -5.71
C GLU A 214 -0.08 -4.96 -5.24
N ILE A 215 -1.39 -4.98 -4.90
CA ILE A 215 -2.10 -6.20 -4.50
C ILE A 215 -2.16 -7.20 -5.67
N ILE A 216 -2.45 -6.75 -6.89
CA ILE A 216 -2.47 -7.61 -8.08
C ILE A 216 -1.09 -8.26 -8.29
N VAL A 217 0.00 -7.49 -8.15
CA VAL A 217 1.36 -8.01 -8.29
C VAL A 217 1.73 -8.93 -7.12
N ALA A 218 1.35 -8.62 -5.88
CA ALA A 218 1.57 -9.51 -4.74
C ALA A 218 0.94 -10.89 -4.99
N ASN A 219 -0.31 -10.93 -5.46
CA ASN A 219 -1.00 -12.17 -5.81
C ASN A 219 -0.33 -12.92 -6.99
N HIS A 220 0.13 -12.19 -8.01
CA HIS A 220 0.90 -12.78 -9.11
C HIS A 220 2.18 -13.46 -8.62
N LEU A 221 2.84 -12.89 -7.61
CA LEU A 221 4.03 -13.41 -6.97
C LEU A 221 3.73 -14.45 -5.86
N LYS A 222 2.45 -14.74 -5.60
CA LYS A 222 1.98 -15.62 -4.50
C LYS A 222 2.43 -15.11 -3.13
N LEU A 223 2.51 -13.82 -2.97
CA LEU A 223 2.95 -13.14 -1.77
C LEU A 223 1.72 -12.81 -0.89
N PRO A 224 1.54 -13.44 0.27
CA PRO A 224 0.49 -13.08 1.22
C PRO A 224 0.53 -11.58 1.53
N VAL A 225 -0.60 -10.91 1.44
CA VAL A 225 -0.69 -9.46 1.60
C VAL A 225 -1.89 -9.06 2.44
N SER A 226 -1.70 -8.07 3.31
CA SER A 226 -2.77 -7.35 4.02
C SER A 226 -2.61 -5.85 3.79
N ALA A 227 -3.72 -5.14 3.74
CA ALA A 227 -3.72 -3.70 3.53
C ALA A 227 -4.68 -3.00 4.50
N VAL A 228 -4.25 -1.85 5.01
CA VAL A 228 -5.03 -1.00 5.92
C VAL A 228 -5.08 0.41 5.37
N SER A 229 -6.29 0.96 5.26
CA SER A 229 -6.54 2.37 4.92
C SER A 229 -6.70 3.19 6.20
N VAL A 230 -6.18 4.40 6.20
CA VAL A 230 -6.60 5.45 7.13
C VAL A 230 -7.70 6.25 6.44
N ILE A 231 -8.85 6.37 7.07
CA ILE A 231 -9.94 7.20 6.57
C ILE A 231 -9.60 8.67 6.85
N THR A 232 -9.37 9.44 5.79
CA THR A 232 -8.92 10.83 5.90
C THR A 232 -10.00 11.86 5.65
N ASP A 233 -11.05 11.48 4.93
CA ASP A 233 -12.17 12.33 4.57
C ASP A 233 -13.48 11.53 4.44
N GLU A 234 -14.60 12.22 4.62
CA GLU A 234 -15.95 11.67 4.48
C GLU A 234 -16.53 12.17 3.17
N CYS A 235 -16.70 11.26 2.23
CA CYS A 235 -17.11 11.56 0.84
C CYS A 235 -18.64 11.52 0.68
N ASP A 236 -19.39 12.17 1.57
CA ASP A 236 -20.86 12.25 1.46
C ASP A 236 -21.25 13.16 0.28
N PRO A 237 -21.82 12.62 -0.82
CA PRO A 237 -22.14 13.39 -2.01
C PRO A 237 -23.19 14.48 -1.78
N ASP A 238 -23.93 14.40 -0.69
CA ASP A 238 -24.96 15.38 -0.35
C ASP A 238 -24.41 16.50 0.56
N ASN A 239 -23.20 16.32 1.14
CA ASN A 239 -22.56 17.26 2.04
C ASN A 239 -21.03 17.36 1.82
N LEU A 240 -20.58 17.34 0.57
CA LEU A 240 -19.15 17.42 0.24
C LEU A 240 -18.56 18.76 0.69
N GLN A 241 -17.43 18.65 1.38
CA GLN A 241 -16.58 19.77 1.71
C GLN A 241 -15.40 19.85 0.71
N ALA A 242 -14.85 21.06 0.54
CA ALA A 242 -13.63 21.20 -0.24
C ALA A 242 -12.48 20.45 0.45
N VAL A 243 -11.81 19.58 -0.30
CA VAL A 243 -10.71 18.78 0.25
C VAL A 243 -9.48 19.66 0.44
N ASN A 244 -8.85 19.53 1.62
CA ASN A 244 -7.58 20.14 1.95
C ASN A 244 -6.54 19.04 2.15
N ILE A 245 -5.54 19.01 1.29
CA ILE A 245 -4.45 18.01 1.35
C ILE A 245 -3.71 18.05 2.68
N GLN A 246 -3.52 19.23 3.25
CA GLN A 246 -2.89 19.37 4.58
C GLN A 246 -3.72 18.70 5.67
N GLU A 247 -5.05 18.86 5.64
CA GLU A 247 -5.96 18.17 6.57
C GLU A 247 -5.88 16.64 6.43
N ILE A 248 -5.82 16.12 5.20
CA ILE A 248 -5.62 14.69 4.94
C ILE A 248 -4.35 14.18 5.64
N ILE A 249 -3.23 14.89 5.48
CA ILE A 249 -1.95 14.54 6.10
C ILE A 249 -2.03 14.57 7.63
N GLU A 250 -2.70 15.59 8.19
CA GLU A 250 -2.86 15.73 9.63
C GLU A 250 -3.72 14.60 10.21
N ILE A 251 -4.81 14.24 9.55
CA ILE A 251 -5.68 13.13 9.98
C ILE A 251 -4.94 11.80 9.89
N ALA A 252 -4.25 11.55 8.78
CA ALA A 252 -3.42 10.37 8.62
C ALA A 252 -2.36 10.28 9.73
N GLY A 253 -1.67 11.39 10.02
CA GLY A 253 -0.67 11.44 11.09
C GLY A 253 -1.24 11.25 12.51
N LYS A 254 -2.53 11.57 12.75
CA LYS A 254 -3.19 11.27 14.03
C LYS A 254 -3.55 9.80 14.19
N ALA A 255 -3.90 9.12 13.09
CA ALA A 255 -4.24 7.70 13.08
C ALA A 255 -2.99 6.80 12.96
N GLU A 256 -1.85 7.35 12.55
CA GLU A 256 -0.61 6.61 12.34
C GLU A 256 -0.15 5.78 13.56
N PRO A 257 -0.23 6.26 14.82
CA PRO A 257 0.14 5.45 15.99
C PRO A 257 -0.61 4.12 16.10
N ASP A 258 -1.92 4.13 15.84
CA ASP A 258 -2.73 2.91 15.88
C ASP A 258 -2.36 1.95 14.74
N MET A 259 -2.09 2.46 13.56
CA MET A 259 -1.62 1.64 12.45
C MET A 259 -0.21 1.07 12.70
N ILE A 260 0.70 1.87 13.27
CA ILE A 260 2.03 1.42 13.70
C ILE A 260 1.88 0.24 14.66
N LEU A 261 1.03 0.39 15.68
CA LEU A 261 0.78 -0.66 16.67
C LEU A 261 0.24 -1.94 16.03
N LEU A 262 -0.75 -1.82 15.12
CA LEU A 262 -1.30 -2.97 14.39
C LEU A 262 -0.22 -3.72 13.59
N PHE A 263 0.59 -3.00 12.83
CA PHE A 263 1.61 -3.63 12.01
C PHE A 263 2.75 -4.23 12.86
N LYS A 264 3.19 -3.56 13.92
CA LYS A 264 4.21 -4.11 14.83
C LYS A 264 3.75 -5.41 15.50
N GLU A 265 2.53 -5.39 16.07
CA GLU A 265 1.99 -6.59 16.73
C GLU A 265 1.73 -7.72 15.71
N LEU A 266 1.29 -7.39 14.49
CA LEU A 266 1.17 -8.39 13.43
C LEU A 266 2.53 -8.99 13.09
N ILE A 267 3.57 -8.15 12.90
CA ILE A 267 4.93 -8.59 12.56
C ILE A 267 5.50 -9.55 13.61
N LYS A 268 5.23 -9.30 14.90
CA LYS A 268 5.59 -10.24 15.99
C LYS A 268 4.98 -11.63 15.81
N GLU A 269 3.76 -11.68 15.28
CA GLU A 269 2.99 -12.91 15.17
C GLU A 269 3.23 -13.64 13.82
N LEU A 270 3.98 -13.03 12.88
CA LEU A 270 4.33 -13.61 11.57
C LEU A 270 5.66 -14.35 11.62
#